data_21e4ed123b9b1710f58d805d9f5a9a6f
#
_entry.id   21e4ed123b9b1710f58d805d9f5a9a6f
#
_cell.length_a   1.000
_cell.length_b   1.000
_cell.length_c   1.000
_cell.angle_alpha   90.00
_cell.angle_beta   90.00
_cell.angle_gamma   90.00
#
_symmetry.space_group_name_H-M   'P 1'
#
loop_
_entity.id
_entity.type
_entity.pdbx_description
1 polymer ?
#
loop_
_entity_poly.entity_id
_entity_poly.type
_entity_poly.pdbx_seq_one_letter_code
_entity_poly.pdbx_strand_id
1 'polypeptide(L)' 'MRHELSAHQLQSLFLELRVGESIRVGLADAPIAVITLLKKIGTKARLQIRAPGAIAIHKHSEPQAI' A
#
# COMPACT_ATOMS: atom_id res chain seq x y z
N MET A 1 7.53 -20.75 21.24
CA MET A 1 7.25 -19.48 21.40
C MET A 1 6.66 -18.89 20.25
N ARG A 2 5.67 -18.21 20.47
CA ARG A 2 5.03 -17.63 19.49
C ARG A 2 5.67 -16.36 19.13
N HIS A 3 5.70 -16.08 17.92
CA HIS A 3 6.11 -14.90 17.47
C HIS A 3 5.05 -14.26 16.86
N GLU A 4 4.51 -13.29 17.40
CA GLU A 4 3.53 -12.55 16.73
C GLU A 4 4.07 -11.21 16.57
N LEU A 5 3.78 -10.57 15.49
CA LEU A 5 4.11 -9.23 15.29
C LEU A 5 3.27 -8.40 16.18
N SER A 6 3.89 -7.59 16.99
CA SER A 6 3.11 -6.68 17.78
C SER A 6 2.59 -5.59 16.88
N ALA A 7 1.66 -4.82 17.39
CA ALA A 7 1.11 -3.72 16.64
C ALA A 7 2.17 -2.67 16.35
N HIS A 8 3.30 -2.72 17.04
CA HIS A 8 4.34 -1.76 16.80
C HIS A 8 5.37 -2.21 15.79
N GLN A 9 5.31 -3.46 15.38
CA GLN A 9 6.27 -3.94 14.41
C GLN A 9 5.72 -3.75 13.02
N LEU A 10 6.57 -3.32 12.12
CA LEU A 10 6.18 -3.09 10.75
C LEU A 10 6.90 -4.07 9.86
N GLN A 11 6.18 -4.52 8.86
CA GLN A 11 6.77 -5.32 7.81
C GLN A 11 7.15 -4.41 6.67
N SER A 12 8.26 -4.71 6.03
CA SER A 12 8.65 -4.00 4.83
C SER A 12 8.64 -4.97 3.67
N LEU A 13 8.01 -4.55 2.59
CA LEU A 13 7.93 -5.37 1.40
C LEU A 13 8.05 -4.46 0.20
N PHE A 14 8.98 -4.80 -0.69
CA PHE A 14 9.16 -4.02 -1.89
C PHE A 14 8.58 -4.79 -3.05
N LEU A 15 7.66 -4.16 -3.77
CA LEU A 15 6.98 -4.78 -4.89
C LEU A 15 7.11 -3.89 -6.10
N GLU A 16 7.12 -4.52 -7.25
CA GLU A 16 7.09 -3.79 -8.50
C GLU A 16 5.73 -3.99 -9.13
N LEU A 17 5.15 -2.91 -9.61
CA LEU A 17 3.87 -2.95 -10.26
C LEU A 17 3.97 -2.35 -11.64
N ARG A 18 3.30 -3.01 -12.58
CA ARG A 18 3.09 -2.43 -13.90
C ARG A 18 1.75 -1.74 -13.91
N VAL A 19 1.60 -0.83 -14.85
CA VAL A 19 0.33 -0.14 -15.01
C VAL A 19 -0.78 -1.16 -15.23
N GLY A 20 -1.84 -1.02 -14.47
CA GLY A 20 -2.97 -1.94 -14.52
C GLY A 20 -2.92 -3.04 -13.47
N GLU A 21 -1.78 -3.23 -12.84
CA GLU A 21 -1.66 -4.25 -11.81
C GLU A 21 -2.08 -3.71 -10.46
N SER A 22 -2.53 -4.60 -9.60
CA SER A 22 -3.05 -4.22 -8.29
C SER A 22 -2.42 -5.04 -7.19
N ILE A 23 -2.38 -4.46 -6.02
CA ILE A 23 -1.98 -5.13 -4.80
C ILE A 23 -3.20 -5.18 -3.88
N ARG A 24 -3.43 -6.33 -3.28
CA ARG A 24 -4.47 -6.44 -2.26
C ARG A 24 -3.81 -6.45 -0.90
N VAL A 25 -4.39 -5.72 0.02
CA VAL A 25 -3.91 -5.63 1.37
C VAL A 25 -4.99 -6.19 2.28
N GLY A 26 -4.60 -7.11 3.16
CA GLY A 26 -5.53 -7.73 4.08
C GLY A 26 -5.53 -9.23 3.93
N LEU A 27 -6.63 -9.86 4.33
CA LEU A 27 -6.77 -11.29 4.21
C LEU A 27 -7.24 -11.64 2.81
N ALA A 28 -6.90 -12.83 2.36
CA ALA A 28 -7.21 -13.24 0.99
C ALA A 28 -8.70 -13.20 0.69
N ASP A 29 -9.51 -13.59 1.68
CA ASP A 29 -10.96 -13.62 1.48
C ASP A 29 -11.64 -12.38 2.05
N ALA A 30 -10.87 -11.46 2.63
CA ALA A 30 -11.43 -10.23 3.18
C ALA A 30 -10.40 -9.12 3.03
N PRO A 31 -10.19 -8.65 1.80
CA PRO A 31 -9.19 -7.61 1.61
C PRO A 31 -9.63 -6.30 2.27
N ILE A 32 -8.68 -5.63 2.88
CA ILE A 32 -8.92 -4.34 3.49
C ILE A 32 -8.82 -3.24 2.45
N ALA A 33 -7.91 -3.39 1.51
CA ALA A 33 -7.71 -2.35 0.51
C ALA A 33 -7.17 -2.97 -0.77
N VAL A 34 -7.42 -2.30 -1.88
CA VAL A 34 -6.85 -2.68 -3.17
C VAL A 34 -6.18 -1.44 -3.74
N ILE A 35 -4.93 -1.57 -4.12
CA ILE A 35 -4.15 -0.48 -4.67
C ILE A 35 -3.80 -0.83 -6.10
N THR A 36 -4.17 0.03 -7.02
CA THR A 36 -3.94 -0.19 -8.45
C THR A 36 -3.06 0.91 -9.01
N LEU A 37 -2.07 0.54 -9.78
CA LEU A 37 -1.24 1.53 -10.46
C LEU A 37 -1.93 1.90 -11.76
N LEU A 38 -2.40 3.13 -11.85
CA LEU A 38 -3.13 3.58 -13.02
C LEU A 38 -2.22 4.14 -14.09
N LYS A 39 -1.18 4.86 -13.68
CA LYS A 39 -0.36 5.54 -14.65
C LYS A 39 0.97 5.89 -14.00
N LYS A 40 2.01 5.87 -14.79
CA LYS A 40 3.31 6.26 -14.29
C LYS A 40 3.94 7.20 -15.30
N ILE A 41 4.40 8.34 -14.83
CA ILE A 41 5.07 9.33 -15.67
C ILE A 41 6.32 9.76 -14.94
N GLY A 42 7.47 9.44 -15.50
CA GLY A 42 8.73 9.80 -14.87
C GLY A 42 8.84 9.21 -13.48
N THR A 43 9.03 10.06 -12.49
CA THR A 43 9.16 9.62 -11.12
C THR A 43 7.84 9.63 -10.36
N LYS A 44 6.75 9.96 -11.05
CA LYS A 44 5.44 10.03 -10.40
C LYS A 44 4.58 8.88 -10.82
N ALA A 45 3.82 8.35 -9.89
CA ALA A 45 2.89 7.28 -10.16
C ALA A 45 1.52 7.68 -9.67
N ARG A 46 0.50 7.42 -10.47
CA ARG A 46 -0.88 7.66 -10.05
C ARG A 46 -1.45 6.35 -9.59
N LEU A 47 -1.93 6.33 -8.36
CA LEU A 47 -2.46 5.13 -7.75
C LEU A 47 -3.92 5.33 -7.42
N GLN A 48 -4.68 4.27 -7.57
CA GLN A 48 -6.04 4.24 -7.07
C GLN A 48 -6.07 3.33 -5.86
N ILE A 49 -6.61 3.82 -4.76
CA ILE A 49 -6.72 3.04 -3.55
C ILE A 49 -8.19 2.89 -3.22
N ARG A 50 -8.64 1.64 -3.12
CA ARG A 50 -10.03 1.36 -2.81
C ARG A 50 -10.07 0.66 -1.48
N ALA A 51 -10.79 1.21 -0.54
CA ALA A 51 -10.89 0.66 0.80
C ALA A 51 -12.23 1.03 1.40
N PRO A 52 -12.72 0.29 2.39
CA PRO A 52 -13.93 0.68 3.08
C PRO A 52 -13.79 2.05 3.72
N GLY A 53 -14.90 2.75 3.86
CA GLY A 53 -14.87 4.10 4.38
C GLY A 53 -14.34 4.22 5.80
N ALA A 54 -14.36 3.12 6.55
CA ALA A 54 -13.82 3.15 7.90
C ALA A 54 -12.28 3.13 7.93
N ILE A 55 -11.65 2.85 6.79
CA ILE A 55 -10.21 2.79 6.72
C ILE A 55 -9.70 4.16 6.31
N ALA A 56 -8.84 4.74 7.13
CA ALA A 56 -8.27 6.03 6.81
C ALA A 56 -7.10 5.85 5.84
N ILE A 57 -7.08 6.67 4.82
CA ILE A 57 -6.03 6.63 3.84
C ILE A 57 -5.32 7.97 3.86
N HIS A 58 -4.03 7.94 4.17
CA HIS A 58 -3.27 9.17 4.27
C HIS A 58 -2.03 9.08 3.40
N LYS A 59 -1.73 10.19 2.76
CA LYS A 59 -0.48 10.30 2.05
C LYS A 59 0.55 10.84 3.03
N HIS A 60 1.68 10.16 3.12
CA HIS A 60 2.76 10.61 3.97
C HIS A 60 3.89 11.04 3.07
N SER A 61 4.29 12.29 3.18
CA SER A 61 5.39 12.81 2.39
C SER A 61 6.52 13.13 3.32
N GLU A 62 7.65 12.51 3.06
CA GLU A 62 8.83 12.81 3.86
C GLU A 62 9.60 13.93 3.18
N PRO A 63 10.19 14.81 3.96
CA PRO A 63 11.03 15.82 3.35
C PRO A 63 12.19 15.14 2.65
N GLN A 64 12.51 15.68 1.49
CA GLN A 64 13.60 15.11 0.78
C GLN A 64 14.86 15.54 1.44
N ALA A 65 15.74 14.59 1.67
CA ALA A 65 17.04 14.94 2.20
C ALA A 65 17.86 15.47 1.06
N ILE A 66 18.40 16.56 1.20
CA ILE A 66 19.11 17.15 0.13
C ILE A 66 20.55 17.28 0.44
#